data_7bdc72ad457f9f5dcfb43ba6cd46dd26
#
_entry.id   7bdc72ad457f9f5dcfb43ba6cd46dd26
#
_cell.length_a   1.000
_cell.length_b   1.000
_cell.length_c   1.000
_cell.angle_alpha   90.00
_cell.angle_beta   90.00
_cell.angle_gamma   90.00
#
_symmetry.space_group_name_H-M   'P 1'
#
loop_
_entity.id
_entity.type
_entity.pdbx_description
1 polymer ?
#
loop_
_entity_poly.entity_id
_entity_poly.type
_entity_poly.pdbx_seq_one_letter_code
_entity_poly.pdbx_strand_id
1 'polypeptide(L)'
;MSQTTIRIAGAGPSGLAAAIALARAGRDVEVHEAKRDVGTRFIGDLQIIEAASESEPVPDFLDRIGVEPNFYFRPVSSATFYDHRNRPRTIKSSQPYGFFIRRGPEEGSLDRGLLAQAQRAGARIIFNSRLKAEEADIVATGPASPDGLAREMTWHTADPERVEVFFNHHLSPGGYSYFFILDGVATFGCAIVADFKKIDDYFEHSLAAAQRAHPFEIPAETRTGYSYMNFHLKQTAMKNGARYVGEAAGFQDYLFGLGIRYALTSGWLAAQSILEQRDFNELWTNALGGKQRTSLVNRFLYEAGGNVGLSMFVKQAARAKDFYRYLSGWHAQTWWKALLAPVVQRVWRHRGRCQHKPDAHWCRSRDTEMKVPPLGEVTR
;
A
#
# COMPACT_ATOMS: atom_id res chain seq x y z
N MET A 1 -23.68 17.17 28.15
CA MET A 1 -23.29 17.80 26.88
C MET A 1 -23.37 16.71 25.82
N SER A 2 -24.14 16.86 24.75
CA SER A 2 -24.18 15.90 23.65
C SER A 2 -22.76 15.89 23.02
N GLN A 3 -22.07 14.74 23.01
CA GLN A 3 -20.81 14.61 22.31
C GLN A 3 -21.08 14.78 20.81
N THR A 4 -20.30 15.66 20.17
CA THR A 4 -20.39 15.83 18.72
C THR A 4 -19.94 14.55 18.04
N THR A 5 -20.78 13.99 17.16
CA THR A 5 -20.45 12.80 16.37
C THR A 5 -19.25 13.07 15.47
N ILE A 6 -18.24 12.22 15.53
CA ILE A 6 -17.06 12.28 14.65
C ILE A 6 -17.37 11.52 13.36
N ARG A 7 -17.22 12.21 12.22
CA ARG A 7 -17.56 11.68 10.90
C ARG A 7 -16.32 11.33 10.09
N ILE A 8 -16.27 10.10 9.60
CA ILE A 8 -15.15 9.56 8.81
C ILE A 8 -15.66 9.23 7.40
N ALA A 9 -15.00 9.77 6.39
CA ALA A 9 -15.26 9.46 4.99
C ALA A 9 -14.34 8.33 4.49
N GLY A 10 -14.91 7.14 4.28
CA GLY A 10 -14.25 5.92 3.79
C GLY A 10 -13.95 4.89 4.87
N ALA A 11 -14.37 3.64 4.62
CA ALA A 11 -14.17 2.47 5.47
C ALA A 11 -12.99 1.60 5.01
N GLY A 12 -11.92 2.21 4.48
CA GLY A 12 -10.64 1.54 4.23
C GLY A 12 -9.82 1.37 5.52
N PRO A 13 -8.64 0.72 5.46
CA PRO A 13 -7.83 0.44 6.65
C PRO A 13 -7.53 1.66 7.52
N SER A 14 -7.28 2.83 6.92
CA SER A 14 -7.02 4.06 7.68
C SER A 14 -8.25 4.61 8.38
N GLY A 15 -9.42 4.59 7.72
CA GLY A 15 -10.68 5.05 8.32
C GLY A 15 -11.14 4.12 9.45
N LEU A 16 -11.05 2.81 9.24
CA LEU A 16 -11.42 1.83 10.26
C LEU A 16 -10.46 1.83 11.46
N ALA A 17 -9.15 2.02 11.25
CA ALA A 17 -8.20 2.18 12.36
C ALA A 17 -8.51 3.42 13.21
N ALA A 18 -8.88 4.54 12.57
CA ALA A 18 -9.33 5.73 13.27
C ALA A 18 -10.63 5.48 14.05
N ALA A 19 -11.60 4.82 13.42
CA ALA A 19 -12.89 4.49 14.03
C ALA A 19 -12.74 3.59 15.26
N ILE A 20 -11.88 2.54 15.18
CA ILE A 20 -11.58 1.65 16.30
C ILE A 20 -11.02 2.45 17.48
N ALA A 21 -10.01 3.29 17.24
CA ALA A 21 -9.37 4.05 18.30
C ALA A 21 -10.33 5.08 18.96
N LEU A 22 -11.11 5.78 18.17
CA LEU A 22 -12.07 6.77 18.66
C LEU A 22 -13.24 6.13 19.43
N ALA A 23 -13.84 5.05 18.88
CA ALA A 23 -14.96 4.38 19.52
C ALA A 23 -14.55 3.68 20.82
N ARG A 24 -13.37 3.07 20.89
CA ARG A 24 -12.81 2.51 22.14
C ARG A 24 -12.58 3.60 23.21
N ALA A 25 -12.29 4.83 22.80
CA ALA A 25 -12.19 5.97 23.71
C ALA A 25 -13.57 6.59 24.08
N GLY A 26 -14.67 5.91 23.74
CA GLY A 26 -16.02 6.32 24.10
C GLY A 26 -16.57 7.47 23.24
N ARG A 27 -15.98 7.76 22.06
CA ARG A 27 -16.48 8.80 21.16
C ARG A 27 -17.61 8.24 20.29
N ASP A 28 -18.59 9.08 19.97
CA ASP A 28 -19.62 8.75 18.98
C ASP A 28 -19.01 8.88 17.57
N VAL A 29 -19.01 7.78 16.78
CA VAL A 29 -18.31 7.70 15.50
C VAL A 29 -19.22 7.16 14.40
N GLU A 30 -19.29 7.89 13.29
CA GLU A 30 -19.92 7.46 12.04
C GLU A 30 -18.87 7.33 10.95
N VAL A 31 -18.84 6.16 10.28
CA VAL A 31 -18.00 5.90 9.10
C VAL A 31 -18.91 5.77 7.89
N HIS A 32 -18.74 6.64 6.91
CA HIS A 32 -19.50 6.62 5.66
C HIS A 32 -18.68 5.97 4.56
N GLU A 33 -19.15 4.83 4.04
CA GLU A 33 -18.55 4.11 2.93
C GLU A 33 -19.41 4.25 1.67
N ALA A 34 -18.79 4.73 0.60
CA ALA A 34 -19.50 4.98 -0.66
C ALA A 34 -19.96 3.69 -1.38
N LYS A 35 -19.33 2.57 -1.07
CA LYS A 35 -19.64 1.25 -1.63
C LYS A 35 -20.60 0.49 -0.72
N ARG A 36 -21.11 -0.65 -1.23
CA ARG A 36 -22.04 -1.54 -0.49
C ARG A 36 -21.39 -2.33 0.63
N ASP A 37 -20.04 -2.41 0.63
CA ASP A 37 -19.25 -3.17 1.61
C ASP A 37 -17.79 -2.66 1.64
N VAL A 38 -17.02 -3.11 2.63
CA VAL A 38 -15.58 -2.86 2.73
C VAL A 38 -14.81 -3.69 1.71
N GLY A 39 -13.62 -3.25 1.35
CA GLY A 39 -12.68 -4.03 0.53
C GLY A 39 -13.16 -4.34 -0.89
N THR A 40 -14.29 -3.82 -1.36
CA THR A 40 -14.92 -4.19 -2.64
C THR A 40 -14.10 -3.86 -3.90
N ARG A 41 -13.03 -3.10 -3.76
CA ARG A 41 -12.07 -2.84 -4.85
C ARG A 41 -11.00 -3.93 -5.00
N PHE A 42 -10.94 -4.87 -4.06
CA PHE A 42 -9.97 -5.95 -4.03
C PHE A 42 -10.64 -7.29 -4.34
N ILE A 43 -9.85 -8.26 -4.75
CA ILE A 43 -10.32 -9.53 -5.33
C ILE A 43 -10.00 -10.75 -4.47
N GLY A 44 -9.62 -10.55 -3.21
CA GLY A 44 -9.12 -11.61 -2.32
C GLY A 44 -7.59 -11.76 -2.39
N ASP A 45 -6.92 -10.79 -2.99
CA ASP A 45 -5.50 -10.78 -3.26
C ASP A 45 -4.65 -10.76 -1.99
N LEU A 46 -3.49 -11.42 -2.09
CA LEU A 46 -2.46 -11.40 -1.05
C LEU A 46 -1.65 -10.12 -1.13
N GLN A 47 -1.63 -9.36 -0.05
CA GLN A 47 -0.80 -8.18 0.13
C GLN A 47 0.07 -8.33 1.37
N ILE A 48 1.04 -7.43 1.57
CA ILE A 48 2.00 -7.51 2.66
C ILE A 48 1.95 -6.27 3.56
N ILE A 49 1.96 -6.50 4.87
CA ILE A 49 2.32 -5.47 5.85
C ILE A 49 3.82 -5.55 6.04
N GLU A 50 4.54 -4.50 5.69
CA GLU A 50 5.98 -4.46 5.80
C GLU A 50 6.45 -4.43 7.26
N ALA A 51 7.52 -5.16 7.57
CA ALA A 51 8.14 -5.17 8.89
C ALA A 51 9.49 -4.44 8.92
N ALA A 52 10.26 -4.51 7.83
CA ALA A 52 11.62 -3.99 7.79
C ALA A 52 11.72 -2.45 7.66
N SER A 53 10.60 -1.73 7.49
CA SER A 53 10.55 -0.27 7.46
C SER A 53 10.61 0.38 8.85
N GLU A 54 10.46 -0.41 9.91
CA GLU A 54 10.37 0.02 11.30
C GLU A 54 11.19 -0.89 12.22
N SER A 55 11.58 -0.37 13.38
CA SER A 55 12.16 -1.18 14.45
C SER A 55 11.11 -1.92 15.28
N GLU A 56 9.88 -1.40 15.35
CA GLU A 56 8.77 -2.01 16.07
C GLU A 56 8.23 -3.21 15.26
N PRO A 57 8.18 -4.43 15.83
CA PRO A 57 7.57 -5.59 15.19
C PRO A 57 6.11 -5.33 14.81
N VAL A 58 5.63 -5.95 13.71
CA VAL A 58 4.24 -5.75 13.24
C VAL A 58 3.19 -6.19 14.28
N PRO A 59 3.36 -7.31 15.00
CA PRO A 59 2.41 -7.68 16.06
C PRO A 59 2.32 -6.61 17.16
N ASP A 60 3.46 -6.11 17.65
CA ASP A 60 3.52 -5.08 18.71
C ASP A 60 2.91 -3.76 18.23
N PHE A 61 3.16 -3.41 16.96
CA PHE A 61 2.52 -2.27 16.31
C PHE A 61 1.00 -2.40 16.28
N LEU A 62 0.46 -3.55 15.87
CA LEU A 62 -0.98 -3.78 15.83
C LEU A 62 -1.59 -3.70 17.24
N ASP A 63 -0.95 -4.31 18.23
CA ASP A 63 -1.38 -4.24 19.63
C ASP A 63 -1.41 -2.79 20.13
N ARG A 64 -0.33 -2.02 19.90
CA ARG A 64 -0.23 -0.62 20.30
C ARG A 64 -1.33 0.26 19.71
N ILE A 65 -1.71 0.04 18.46
CA ILE A 65 -2.81 0.81 17.83
C ILE A 65 -4.19 0.21 18.10
N GLY A 66 -4.25 -0.87 18.89
CA GLY A 66 -5.48 -1.53 19.28
C GLY A 66 -6.14 -2.32 18.13
N VAL A 67 -5.40 -2.86 17.20
CA VAL A 67 -5.90 -3.71 16.11
C VAL A 67 -5.54 -5.16 16.40
N GLU A 68 -6.54 -6.00 16.55
CA GLU A 68 -6.38 -7.44 16.70
C GLU A 68 -6.16 -8.11 15.35
N PRO A 69 -5.23 -9.08 15.20
CA PRO A 69 -5.04 -9.82 13.95
C PRO A 69 -6.11 -10.92 13.77
N ASN A 70 -7.39 -10.52 13.74
CA ASN A 70 -8.55 -11.39 13.49
C ASN A 70 -8.83 -11.62 12.00
N PHE A 71 -7.78 -11.57 11.19
CA PHE A 71 -7.76 -11.74 9.74
C PHE A 71 -6.58 -12.62 9.36
N TYR A 72 -6.50 -13.05 8.10
CA TYR A 72 -5.34 -13.77 7.58
C TYR A 72 -4.07 -12.95 7.82
N PHE A 73 -3.16 -13.50 8.62
CA PHE A 73 -1.96 -12.81 9.07
C PHE A 73 -0.79 -13.80 9.13
N ARG A 74 0.01 -13.86 8.08
CA ARG A 74 1.05 -14.86 7.92
C ARG A 74 2.44 -14.24 7.76
N PRO A 75 3.42 -14.58 8.64
CA PRO A 75 4.77 -14.07 8.53
C PRO A 75 5.49 -14.60 7.28
N VAL A 76 6.35 -13.79 6.68
CA VAL A 76 7.21 -14.15 5.56
C VAL A 76 8.66 -13.83 5.88
N SER A 77 9.54 -14.84 5.75
CA SER A 77 10.99 -14.74 5.98
C SER A 77 11.82 -15.30 4.83
N SER A 78 11.17 -15.79 3.77
CA SER A 78 11.85 -16.31 2.58
C SER A 78 11.08 -15.93 1.31
N ALA A 79 11.82 -15.66 0.23
CA ALA A 79 11.28 -15.41 -1.10
C ALA A 79 12.28 -15.80 -2.18
N THR A 80 11.81 -15.90 -3.42
CA THR A 80 12.67 -15.97 -4.62
C THR A 80 12.56 -14.67 -5.40
N PHE A 81 13.65 -13.97 -5.57
CA PHE A 81 13.75 -12.78 -6.41
C PHE A 81 14.36 -13.12 -7.76
N TYR A 82 13.72 -12.66 -8.82
CA TYR A 82 14.19 -12.79 -10.19
C TYR A 82 14.76 -11.46 -10.67
N ASP A 83 15.94 -11.47 -11.27
CA ASP A 83 16.50 -10.29 -11.92
C ASP A 83 15.93 -10.12 -13.35
N HIS A 84 16.32 -9.03 -14.04
CA HIS A 84 15.83 -8.73 -15.39
C HIS A 84 16.21 -9.79 -16.46
N ARG A 85 17.06 -10.74 -16.14
CA ARG A 85 17.42 -11.90 -16.97
C ARG A 85 16.69 -13.17 -16.54
N ASN A 86 15.68 -13.02 -15.70
CA ASN A 86 14.89 -14.12 -15.12
C ASN A 86 15.72 -15.14 -14.34
N ARG A 87 16.81 -14.69 -13.68
CA ARG A 87 17.67 -15.56 -12.85
C ARG A 87 17.16 -15.53 -11.41
N PRO A 88 16.76 -16.71 -10.86
CA PRO A 88 16.26 -16.80 -9.50
C PRO A 88 17.37 -16.65 -8.46
N ARG A 89 17.02 -16.03 -7.34
CA ARG A 89 17.86 -15.97 -6.15
C ARG A 89 17.01 -16.08 -4.90
N THR A 90 17.32 -17.06 -4.07
CA THR A 90 16.62 -17.23 -2.79
C THR A 90 17.08 -16.15 -1.81
N ILE A 91 16.10 -15.51 -1.20
CA ILE A 91 16.24 -14.51 -0.16
C ILE A 91 15.80 -15.13 1.15
N LYS A 92 16.59 -14.98 2.20
CA LYS A 92 16.28 -15.51 3.54
C LYS A 92 16.46 -14.44 4.61
N SER A 93 15.66 -14.54 5.66
CA SER A 93 15.67 -13.64 6.79
C SER A 93 15.53 -14.42 8.10
N SER A 94 16.22 -13.98 9.15
CA SER A 94 16.14 -14.58 10.49
C SER A 94 14.83 -14.27 11.20
N GLN A 95 14.19 -13.18 10.81
CA GLN A 95 12.87 -12.76 11.29
C GLN A 95 12.00 -12.35 10.12
N PRO A 96 10.67 -12.30 10.25
CA PRO A 96 9.79 -11.88 9.18
C PRO A 96 10.12 -10.46 8.69
N TYR A 97 10.30 -10.29 7.37
CA TYR A 97 10.42 -8.97 6.76
C TYR A 97 9.07 -8.37 6.36
N GLY A 98 8.00 -9.12 6.56
CA GLY A 98 6.62 -8.70 6.36
C GLY A 98 5.63 -9.78 6.79
N PHE A 99 4.35 -9.42 6.75
CA PHE A 99 3.23 -10.32 7.05
C PHE A 99 2.22 -10.24 5.91
N PHE A 100 1.93 -11.39 5.29
CA PHE A 100 0.87 -11.47 4.30
C PHE A 100 -0.49 -11.33 4.95
N ILE A 101 -1.35 -10.58 4.28
CA ILE A 101 -2.77 -10.43 4.59
C ILE A 101 -3.58 -10.65 3.31
N ARG A 102 -4.86 -10.94 3.45
CA ARG A 102 -5.81 -10.93 2.33
C ARG A 102 -6.58 -9.62 2.32
N ARG A 103 -6.82 -9.09 1.13
CA ARG A 103 -7.66 -7.91 0.94
C ARG A 103 -8.97 -8.32 0.28
N GLY A 104 -10.04 -7.65 0.60
CA GLY A 104 -11.35 -7.93 -0.03
C GLY A 104 -12.52 -7.90 0.96
N PRO A 105 -13.74 -8.13 0.44
CA PRO A 105 -14.94 -8.18 1.28
C PRO A 105 -15.14 -9.53 1.98
N GLU A 106 -14.33 -10.56 1.65
CA GLU A 106 -14.48 -11.91 2.17
C GLU A 106 -14.05 -12.02 3.63
N GLU A 107 -14.63 -13.01 4.33
CA GLU A 107 -14.23 -13.35 5.69
C GLU A 107 -12.74 -13.73 5.76
N GLY A 108 -12.09 -13.35 6.85
CA GLY A 108 -10.64 -13.52 7.00
C GLY A 108 -9.79 -12.48 6.26
N SER A 109 -10.40 -11.53 5.53
CA SER A 109 -9.65 -10.38 4.99
C SER A 109 -9.34 -9.33 6.06
N LEU A 110 -8.29 -8.53 5.84
CA LEU A 110 -7.98 -7.36 6.67
C LEU A 110 -9.17 -6.40 6.74
N ASP A 111 -9.80 -6.13 5.61
CA ASP A 111 -10.92 -5.18 5.50
C ASP A 111 -12.10 -5.64 6.37
N ARG A 112 -12.45 -6.92 6.32
CA ARG A 112 -13.53 -7.51 7.12
C ARG A 112 -13.16 -7.57 8.60
N GLY A 113 -11.93 -7.94 8.93
CA GLY A 113 -11.43 -7.98 10.30
C GLY A 113 -11.48 -6.62 10.99
N LEU A 114 -11.04 -5.56 10.30
CA LEU A 114 -11.10 -4.18 10.80
C LEU A 114 -12.54 -3.68 10.95
N LEU A 115 -13.42 -4.00 9.97
CA LEU A 115 -14.85 -3.66 10.06
C LEU A 115 -15.48 -4.25 11.33
N ALA A 116 -15.27 -5.55 11.55
CA ALA A 116 -15.82 -6.23 12.73
C ALA A 116 -15.33 -5.60 14.05
N GLN A 117 -14.06 -5.20 14.11
CA GLN A 117 -13.48 -4.52 15.27
C GLN A 117 -14.08 -3.14 15.50
N ALA A 118 -14.24 -2.33 14.44
CA ALA A 118 -14.86 -1.01 14.52
C ALA A 118 -16.31 -1.09 15.03
N GLN A 119 -17.08 -2.05 14.50
CA GLN A 119 -18.46 -2.29 14.94
C GLN A 119 -18.53 -2.77 16.40
N ARG A 120 -17.68 -3.71 16.80
CA ARG A 120 -17.59 -4.17 18.21
C ARG A 120 -17.20 -3.03 19.16
N ALA A 121 -16.39 -2.09 18.70
CA ALA A 121 -16.03 -0.89 19.48
C ALA A 121 -17.18 0.14 19.60
N GLY A 122 -18.26 -0.03 18.81
CA GLY A 122 -19.44 0.87 18.84
C GLY A 122 -19.48 1.89 17.71
N ALA A 123 -18.57 1.85 16.72
CA ALA A 123 -18.66 2.72 15.56
C ALA A 123 -19.82 2.32 14.64
N ARG A 124 -20.59 3.30 14.17
CA ARG A 124 -21.65 3.09 13.17
C ARG A 124 -21.08 3.17 11.77
N ILE A 125 -21.24 2.09 10.99
CA ILE A 125 -20.76 2.03 9.61
C ILE A 125 -21.95 2.15 8.66
N ILE A 126 -21.93 3.17 7.80
CA ILE A 126 -23.03 3.53 6.90
C ILE A 126 -22.55 3.28 5.47
N PHE A 127 -22.99 2.17 4.89
CA PHE A 127 -22.71 1.80 3.52
C PHE A 127 -23.59 2.53 2.50
N ASN A 128 -23.19 2.54 1.23
CA ASN A 128 -23.84 3.27 0.14
C ASN A 128 -24.01 4.76 0.47
N SER A 129 -23.13 5.30 1.29
CA SER A 129 -23.13 6.66 1.76
C SER A 129 -21.83 7.37 1.44
N ARG A 130 -21.90 8.39 0.61
CA ARG A 130 -20.75 9.23 0.24
C ARG A 130 -20.75 10.51 1.07
N LEU A 131 -19.88 10.57 2.07
CA LEU A 131 -19.65 11.81 2.82
C LEU A 131 -18.66 12.69 2.06
N LYS A 132 -18.97 13.98 1.92
CA LYS A 132 -18.04 14.95 1.32
C LYS A 132 -16.91 15.28 2.29
N ALA A 133 -15.75 15.61 1.75
CA ALA A 133 -14.56 15.94 2.56
C ALA A 133 -14.79 17.15 3.51
N GLU A 134 -15.66 18.08 3.11
CA GLU A 134 -15.98 19.27 3.89
C GLU A 134 -16.90 18.97 5.09
N GLU A 135 -17.54 17.81 5.08
CA GLU A 135 -18.47 17.35 6.12
C GLU A 135 -17.82 16.32 7.07
N ALA A 136 -16.56 15.92 6.75
CA ALA A 136 -15.84 14.90 7.48
C ALA A 136 -14.78 15.50 8.41
N ASP A 137 -14.60 14.91 9.59
CA ASP A 137 -13.48 15.18 10.50
C ASP A 137 -12.23 14.43 10.04
N ILE A 138 -12.41 13.23 9.43
CA ILE A 138 -11.33 12.39 8.88
C ILE A 138 -11.71 11.95 7.47
N VAL A 139 -10.78 12.13 6.52
CA VAL A 139 -10.93 11.76 5.11
C VAL A 139 -10.01 10.59 4.79
N ALA A 140 -10.58 9.41 4.56
CA ALA A 140 -9.94 8.12 4.32
C ALA A 140 -10.38 7.50 2.97
N THR A 141 -10.64 8.33 1.96
CA THR A 141 -11.28 7.94 0.70
C THR A 141 -10.36 7.22 -0.30
N GLY A 142 -9.11 6.97 0.08
CA GLY A 142 -8.11 6.37 -0.81
C GLY A 142 -7.52 7.36 -1.82
N PRO A 143 -6.83 6.87 -2.88
CA PRO A 143 -6.12 7.71 -3.83
C PRO A 143 -7.09 8.48 -4.74
N ALA A 144 -6.77 9.76 -4.99
CA ALA A 144 -7.54 10.60 -5.90
C ALA A 144 -7.05 10.51 -7.36
N SER A 145 -5.77 10.15 -7.56
CA SER A 145 -5.12 9.99 -8.87
C SER A 145 -4.04 8.91 -8.78
N PRO A 146 -3.82 8.13 -9.84
CA PRO A 146 -2.79 7.11 -9.83
C PRO A 146 -1.41 7.70 -10.18
N ASP A 147 -0.41 7.45 -9.34
CA ASP A 147 1.01 7.60 -9.66
C ASP A 147 1.65 6.24 -10.01
N GLY A 148 0.97 5.16 -9.67
CA GLY A 148 1.24 3.81 -10.06
C GLY A 148 -0.06 3.03 -10.27
N LEU A 149 -0.01 2.02 -11.11
CA LEU A 149 -1.11 1.14 -11.46
C LEU A 149 -0.63 -0.30 -11.35
N ALA A 150 -1.44 -1.15 -10.74
CA ALA A 150 -1.24 -2.59 -10.78
C ALA A 150 -2.47 -3.27 -11.39
N ARG A 151 -2.22 -4.30 -12.20
CA ARG A 151 -3.20 -5.31 -12.60
C ARG A 151 -2.90 -6.58 -11.85
N GLU A 152 -3.93 -7.19 -11.28
CA GLU A 152 -3.82 -8.33 -10.40
C GLU A 152 -4.82 -9.41 -10.78
N MET A 153 -4.46 -10.65 -10.48
CA MET A 153 -5.37 -11.80 -10.53
C MET A 153 -5.19 -12.65 -9.29
N THR A 154 -6.28 -13.33 -8.87
CA THR A 154 -6.24 -14.29 -7.75
C THR A 154 -7.14 -15.49 -8.05
N TRP A 155 -6.71 -16.67 -7.58
CA TRP A 155 -7.43 -17.94 -7.74
C TRP A 155 -7.07 -18.92 -6.62
N HIS A 156 -7.85 -19.95 -6.48
CA HIS A 156 -7.52 -21.09 -5.61
C HIS A 156 -6.68 -22.11 -6.38
N THR A 157 -5.66 -22.68 -5.72
CA THR A 157 -4.76 -23.65 -6.33
C THR A 157 -4.26 -24.67 -5.29
N ALA A 158 -3.92 -25.86 -5.76
CA ALA A 158 -3.19 -26.88 -5.01
C ALA A 158 -1.68 -26.83 -5.27
N ASP A 159 -1.20 -25.88 -6.08
CA ASP A 159 0.23 -25.72 -6.35
C ASP A 159 1.04 -25.43 -5.08
N PRO A 160 2.31 -25.84 -5.04
CA PRO A 160 3.19 -25.57 -3.91
C PRO A 160 3.31 -24.10 -3.58
N GLU A 161 3.39 -23.80 -2.28
CA GLU A 161 3.58 -22.45 -1.79
C GLU A 161 4.84 -21.79 -2.37
N ARG A 162 4.71 -20.50 -2.70
CA ARG A 162 5.81 -19.69 -3.20
C ARG A 162 5.60 -18.21 -2.92
N VAL A 163 6.71 -17.51 -2.76
CA VAL A 163 6.75 -16.05 -2.69
C VAL A 163 7.80 -15.61 -3.69
N GLU A 164 7.39 -15.07 -4.82
CA GLU A 164 8.26 -14.72 -5.93
C GLU A 164 8.07 -13.26 -6.33
N VAL A 165 9.16 -12.55 -6.63
CA VAL A 165 9.15 -11.16 -7.11
C VAL A 165 10.08 -11.04 -8.31
N PHE A 166 9.58 -10.43 -9.38
CA PHE A 166 10.28 -10.25 -10.65
C PHE A 166 10.64 -8.77 -10.83
N PHE A 167 11.93 -8.47 -10.78
CA PHE A 167 12.46 -7.12 -10.95
C PHE A 167 12.97 -6.91 -12.38
N ASN A 168 12.08 -6.41 -13.25
CA ASN A 168 12.40 -6.17 -14.65
C ASN A 168 11.59 -4.99 -15.22
N HIS A 169 12.23 -3.85 -15.46
CA HIS A 169 11.58 -2.66 -16.02
C HIS A 169 11.09 -2.81 -17.47
N HIS A 170 11.50 -3.86 -18.19
CA HIS A 170 10.92 -4.16 -19.51
C HIS A 170 9.55 -4.83 -19.39
N LEU A 171 9.32 -5.57 -18.28
CA LEU A 171 8.05 -6.22 -17.98
C LEU A 171 7.14 -5.35 -17.11
N SER A 172 7.73 -4.53 -16.23
CA SER A 172 7.00 -3.70 -15.27
C SER A 172 7.69 -2.34 -15.17
N PRO A 173 7.41 -1.39 -16.09
CA PRO A 173 8.13 -0.11 -16.15
C PRO A 173 8.07 0.68 -14.84
N GLY A 174 9.25 0.82 -14.22
CA GLY A 174 9.42 1.47 -12.91
C GLY A 174 8.81 0.72 -11.73
N GLY A 175 8.23 -0.44 -11.93
CA GLY A 175 7.62 -1.28 -10.92
C GLY A 175 8.24 -2.68 -10.86
N TYR A 176 7.43 -3.66 -10.51
CA TYR A 176 7.80 -5.07 -10.43
C TYR A 176 6.56 -5.94 -10.58
N SER A 177 6.77 -7.23 -10.88
CA SER A 177 5.70 -8.23 -10.86
C SER A 177 5.93 -9.20 -9.70
N TYR A 178 4.89 -9.83 -9.23
CA TYR A 178 4.95 -10.75 -8.11
C TYR A 178 4.00 -11.92 -8.29
N PHE A 179 4.38 -13.06 -7.73
CA PHE A 179 3.58 -14.27 -7.69
C PHE A 179 3.66 -14.91 -6.31
N PHE A 180 2.52 -14.98 -5.65
CA PHE A 180 2.40 -15.54 -4.32
C PHE A 180 1.42 -16.70 -4.35
N ILE A 181 1.77 -17.82 -3.73
CA ILE A 181 0.87 -18.94 -3.43
C ILE A 181 1.04 -19.25 -1.94
N LEU A 182 0.01 -19.00 -1.16
CA LEU A 182 0.00 -19.22 0.28
C LEU A 182 -1.37 -19.76 0.71
N ASP A 183 -1.38 -20.86 1.47
CA ASP A 183 -2.58 -21.51 1.99
C ASP A 183 -3.65 -21.70 0.91
N GLY A 184 -3.24 -22.21 -0.26
CA GLY A 184 -4.13 -22.53 -1.37
C GLY A 184 -4.70 -21.33 -2.14
N VAL A 185 -4.19 -20.11 -1.89
CA VAL A 185 -4.55 -18.91 -2.65
C VAL A 185 -3.35 -18.43 -3.43
N ALA A 186 -3.52 -18.29 -4.75
CA ALA A 186 -2.57 -17.66 -5.64
C ALA A 186 -2.94 -16.20 -5.88
N THR A 187 -1.94 -15.34 -5.95
CA THR A 187 -2.03 -13.95 -6.38
C THR A 187 -0.88 -13.64 -7.32
N PHE A 188 -1.19 -13.26 -8.55
CA PHE A 188 -0.22 -12.72 -9.49
C PHE A 188 -0.53 -11.24 -9.76
N GLY A 189 0.49 -10.39 -9.77
CA GLY A 189 0.33 -8.97 -10.04
C GLY A 189 1.49 -8.38 -10.82
N CYS A 190 1.17 -7.35 -11.60
CA CYS A 190 2.12 -6.50 -12.32
C CYS A 190 1.86 -5.04 -11.97
N ALA A 191 2.79 -4.41 -11.27
CA ALA A 191 2.73 -3.01 -10.88
C ALA A 191 3.66 -2.17 -11.75
N ILE A 192 3.13 -1.07 -12.32
CA ILE A 192 3.87 -0.14 -13.17
C ILE A 192 3.70 1.30 -12.69
N VAL A 193 4.65 2.17 -13.03
CA VAL A 193 4.56 3.63 -12.77
C VAL A 193 4.78 4.48 -14.02
N ALA A 194 4.77 3.83 -15.16
CA ALA A 194 4.83 4.49 -16.47
C ALA A 194 4.03 3.67 -17.50
N ASP A 195 3.65 4.29 -18.61
CA ASP A 195 2.94 3.65 -19.73
C ASP A 195 1.65 2.92 -19.32
N PHE A 196 0.85 3.54 -18.46
CA PHE A 196 -0.35 2.94 -17.87
C PHE A 196 -1.34 2.37 -18.90
N LYS A 197 -1.39 2.95 -20.11
CA LYS A 197 -2.25 2.45 -21.19
C LYS A 197 -1.91 1.03 -21.66
N LYS A 198 -0.68 0.58 -21.34
CA LYS A 198 -0.16 -0.75 -21.72
C LYS A 198 -0.09 -1.72 -20.55
N ILE A 199 -0.82 -1.44 -19.45
CA ILE A 199 -0.79 -2.30 -18.26
C ILE A 199 -1.14 -3.75 -18.59
N ASP A 200 -2.08 -3.96 -19.49
CA ASP A 200 -2.52 -5.29 -19.88
C ASP A 200 -1.43 -6.03 -20.66
N ASP A 201 -0.73 -5.36 -21.58
CA ASP A 201 0.40 -5.93 -22.32
C ASP A 201 1.55 -6.31 -21.34
N TYR A 202 1.88 -5.40 -20.41
CA TYR A 202 2.90 -5.66 -19.40
C TYR A 202 2.52 -6.79 -18.45
N PHE A 203 1.25 -6.87 -18.09
CA PHE A 203 0.74 -7.96 -17.26
C PHE A 203 0.89 -9.31 -17.97
N GLU A 204 0.44 -9.44 -19.21
CA GLU A 204 0.54 -10.68 -19.99
C GLU A 204 2.00 -11.11 -20.22
N HIS A 205 2.89 -10.16 -20.53
CA HIS A 205 4.32 -10.44 -20.66
C HIS A 205 4.97 -10.89 -19.34
N SER A 206 4.58 -10.27 -18.23
CA SER A 206 5.04 -10.64 -16.88
C SER A 206 4.54 -12.01 -16.48
N LEU A 207 3.28 -12.31 -16.78
CA LEU A 207 2.66 -13.60 -16.51
C LEU A 207 3.37 -14.72 -17.31
N ALA A 208 3.61 -14.50 -18.59
CA ALA A 208 4.37 -15.43 -19.42
C ALA A 208 5.81 -15.64 -18.91
N ALA A 209 6.43 -14.60 -18.33
CA ALA A 209 7.75 -14.74 -17.71
C ALA A 209 7.72 -15.59 -16.44
N ALA A 210 6.68 -15.44 -15.62
CA ALA A 210 6.46 -16.27 -14.43
C ALA A 210 6.17 -17.73 -14.82
N GLN A 211 5.33 -17.97 -15.82
CA GLN A 211 5.03 -19.33 -16.33
C GLN A 211 6.26 -20.03 -16.95
N ARG A 212 7.19 -19.27 -17.54
CA ARG A 212 8.48 -19.84 -17.98
C ARG A 212 9.39 -20.22 -16.82
N ALA A 213 9.31 -19.49 -15.70
CA ALA A 213 10.09 -19.83 -14.50
C ALA A 213 9.52 -21.07 -13.80
N HIS A 214 8.21 -21.16 -13.71
CA HIS A 214 7.47 -22.28 -13.14
C HIS A 214 6.14 -22.43 -13.88
N PRO A 215 5.91 -23.54 -14.59
CA PRO A 215 4.60 -23.81 -15.19
C PRO A 215 3.50 -23.88 -14.14
N PHE A 216 2.40 -23.20 -14.37
CA PHE A 216 1.16 -23.28 -13.57
C PHE A 216 -0.05 -23.04 -14.47
N GLU A 217 -1.20 -23.50 -14.02
CA GLU A 217 -2.48 -23.32 -14.71
C GLU A 217 -3.29 -22.21 -14.05
N ILE A 218 -4.05 -21.50 -14.86
CA ILE A 218 -4.95 -20.44 -14.42
C ILE A 218 -6.37 -20.94 -14.60
N PRO A 219 -7.13 -21.19 -13.51
CA PRO A 219 -8.51 -21.65 -13.61
C PRO A 219 -9.44 -20.60 -14.24
N ALA A 220 -10.56 -21.06 -14.81
CA ALA A 220 -11.56 -20.18 -15.41
C ALA A 220 -12.21 -19.23 -14.36
N GLU A 221 -12.30 -19.65 -13.11
CA GLU A 221 -12.88 -18.88 -12.01
C GLU A 221 -11.93 -17.83 -11.41
N THR A 222 -10.82 -17.53 -12.12
CA THR A 222 -9.84 -16.53 -11.68
C THR A 222 -10.47 -15.14 -11.66
N ARG A 223 -10.32 -14.45 -10.52
CA ARG A 223 -10.74 -13.05 -10.39
C ARG A 223 -9.62 -12.14 -10.84
N THR A 224 -9.97 -11.02 -11.47
CA THR A 224 -9.03 -9.99 -11.92
C THR A 224 -9.42 -8.61 -11.38
N GLY A 225 -8.43 -7.75 -11.18
CA GLY A 225 -8.68 -6.40 -10.68
C GLY A 225 -7.52 -5.45 -10.97
N TYR A 226 -7.77 -4.18 -10.66
CA TYR A 226 -6.77 -3.13 -10.74
C TYR A 226 -6.66 -2.41 -9.41
N SER A 227 -5.43 -2.09 -9.01
CA SER A 227 -5.17 -1.25 -7.85
C SER A 227 -4.30 -0.05 -8.21
N TYR A 228 -4.44 1.03 -7.46
CA TYR A 228 -3.72 2.27 -7.67
C TYR A 228 -2.79 2.55 -6.50
N MET A 229 -1.65 3.14 -6.84
CA MET A 229 -0.69 3.67 -5.88
C MET A 229 -0.60 5.19 -6.05
N ASN A 230 -0.51 5.89 -4.93
CA ASN A 230 -0.42 7.34 -4.90
C ASN A 230 0.85 7.77 -4.17
N PHE A 231 1.76 8.43 -4.86
CA PHE A 231 3.07 8.85 -4.34
C PHE A 231 3.09 10.36 -4.04
N HIS A 232 2.15 10.85 -3.26
CA HIS A 232 2.06 12.25 -2.89
C HIS A 232 2.88 12.57 -1.64
N LEU A 233 3.90 13.40 -1.79
CA LEU A 233 4.58 14.01 -0.65
C LEU A 233 3.94 15.36 -0.32
N LYS A 234 2.94 15.35 0.56
CA LYS A 234 2.23 16.58 0.98
C LYS A 234 3.00 17.32 2.06
N GLN A 235 2.82 18.63 2.11
CA GLN A 235 3.33 19.48 3.18
C GLN A 235 2.36 19.52 4.37
N THR A 236 1.08 19.31 4.12
CA THR A 236 0.03 19.23 5.13
C THR A 236 -0.96 18.12 4.80
N ALA A 237 -1.38 17.40 5.81
CA ALA A 237 -2.47 16.43 5.73
C ALA A 237 -3.79 16.98 6.34
N MET A 238 -3.85 18.29 6.59
CA MET A 238 -5.04 19.00 7.03
C MET A 238 -5.60 19.88 5.90
N LYS A 239 -6.92 19.85 5.71
CA LYS A 239 -7.59 20.76 4.80
C LYS A 239 -9.01 21.05 5.34
N ASN A 240 -9.36 22.34 5.47
CA ASN A 240 -10.65 22.80 5.98
C ASN A 240 -11.05 22.15 7.34
N GLY A 241 -10.08 21.95 8.24
CA GLY A 241 -10.32 21.29 9.53
C GLY A 241 -10.31 19.75 9.49
N ALA A 242 -10.45 19.13 8.32
CA ALA A 242 -10.44 17.68 8.17
C ALA A 242 -9.03 17.10 8.11
N ARG A 243 -8.81 15.92 8.69
CA ARG A 243 -7.58 15.13 8.70
C ARG A 243 -7.60 14.13 7.55
N TYR A 244 -6.68 14.26 6.62
CA TYR A 244 -6.54 13.30 5.52
C TYR A 244 -5.59 12.17 5.94
N VAL A 245 -6.00 10.92 5.75
CA VAL A 245 -5.26 9.73 6.19
C VAL A 245 -5.09 8.71 5.06
N GLY A 246 -4.11 7.80 5.22
CA GLY A 246 -3.80 6.79 4.20
C GLY A 246 -3.45 7.41 2.86
N GLU A 247 -3.86 6.76 1.78
CA GLU A 247 -3.58 7.21 0.42
C GLU A 247 -4.27 8.54 0.06
N ALA A 248 -5.35 8.94 0.75
CA ALA A 248 -5.95 10.27 0.57
C ALA A 248 -4.97 11.40 0.96
N ALA A 249 -4.04 11.12 1.87
CA ALA A 249 -2.93 11.99 2.22
C ALA A 249 -1.61 11.65 1.49
N GLY A 250 -1.58 10.60 0.64
CA GLY A 250 -0.35 10.14 -0.02
C GLY A 250 0.58 9.37 0.93
N PHE A 251 0.06 8.84 2.05
CA PHE A 251 0.85 8.08 3.01
C PHE A 251 1.06 6.65 2.51
N GLN A 252 2.24 6.40 1.95
CA GLN A 252 2.65 5.12 1.38
C GLN A 252 4.17 5.01 1.32
N ASP A 253 4.70 3.79 1.29
CA ASP A 253 6.08 3.56 0.87
C ASP A 253 6.18 3.69 -0.65
N TYR A 254 6.97 4.63 -1.13
CA TYR A 254 7.12 4.90 -2.57
C TYR A 254 8.03 3.89 -3.26
N LEU A 255 8.89 3.18 -2.52
CA LEU A 255 9.82 2.21 -3.11
C LEU A 255 9.09 1.01 -3.71
N PHE A 256 8.21 0.39 -2.93
CA PHE A 256 7.48 -0.82 -3.31
C PHE A 256 5.95 -0.65 -3.36
N GLY A 257 5.43 0.55 -3.09
CA GLY A 257 4.00 0.79 -3.07
C GLY A 257 3.27 0.18 -1.86
N LEU A 258 3.97 -0.11 -0.77
CA LEU A 258 3.40 -0.69 0.44
C LEU A 258 2.73 0.39 1.29
N GLY A 259 1.43 0.27 1.52
CA GLY A 259 0.64 1.34 2.15
C GLY A 259 -0.11 0.96 3.41
N ILE A 260 -0.19 -0.34 3.77
CA ILE A 260 -1.10 -0.79 4.83
C ILE A 260 -0.65 -0.29 6.21
N ARG A 261 0.63 -0.42 6.54
CA ARG A 261 1.16 0.09 7.82
C ARG A 261 1.03 1.61 7.92
N TYR A 262 1.29 2.34 6.82
CA TYR A 262 1.07 3.79 6.74
C TYR A 262 -0.41 4.15 6.93
N ALA A 263 -1.32 3.40 6.31
CA ALA A 263 -2.76 3.63 6.44
C ALA A 263 -3.23 3.45 7.88
N LEU A 264 -2.87 2.33 8.52
CA LEU A 264 -3.21 2.04 9.91
C LEU A 264 -2.62 3.09 10.85
N THR A 265 -1.32 3.42 10.68
CA THR A 265 -0.63 4.45 11.50
C THR A 265 -1.31 5.80 11.38
N SER A 266 -1.57 6.28 10.16
CA SER A 266 -2.14 7.62 9.96
C SER A 266 -3.58 7.71 10.46
N GLY A 267 -4.38 6.65 10.32
CA GLY A 267 -5.72 6.57 10.89
C GLY A 267 -5.69 6.67 12.42
N TRP A 268 -4.82 5.88 13.06
CA TRP A 268 -4.63 5.94 14.51
C TRP A 268 -4.15 7.33 14.97
N LEU A 269 -3.18 7.94 14.29
CA LEU A 269 -2.69 9.30 14.61
C LEU A 269 -3.79 10.36 14.46
N ALA A 270 -4.68 10.24 13.48
CA ALA A 270 -5.82 11.14 13.34
C ALA A 270 -6.78 11.02 14.53
N ALA A 271 -7.01 9.81 15.01
CA ALA A 271 -7.78 9.59 16.24
C ALA A 271 -7.09 10.22 17.46
N GLN A 272 -5.78 10.00 17.65
CA GLN A 272 -5.02 10.61 18.75
C GLN A 272 -5.07 12.14 18.69
N SER A 273 -4.94 12.73 17.48
CA SER A 273 -5.07 14.17 17.28
C SER A 273 -6.41 14.73 17.81
N ILE A 274 -7.50 13.99 17.62
CA ILE A 274 -8.84 14.39 18.12
C ILE A 274 -8.95 14.18 19.63
N LEU A 275 -8.49 13.03 20.13
CA LEU A 275 -8.61 12.67 21.55
C LEU A 275 -7.76 13.57 22.45
N GLU A 276 -6.53 13.88 22.03
CA GLU A 276 -5.55 14.65 22.79
C GLU A 276 -5.53 16.13 22.40
N GLN A 277 -6.37 16.57 21.47
CA GLN A 277 -6.40 17.94 20.92
C GLN A 277 -5.05 18.43 20.43
N ARG A 278 -4.29 17.53 19.75
CA ARG A 278 -2.95 17.81 19.21
C ARG A 278 -3.01 18.09 17.72
N ASP A 279 -2.04 18.86 17.23
CA ASP A 279 -1.90 19.12 15.80
C ASP A 279 -1.58 17.82 15.02
N PHE A 280 -2.46 17.45 14.10
CA PHE A 280 -2.29 16.26 13.28
C PHE A 280 -1.06 16.35 12.37
N ASN A 281 -0.75 17.58 11.85
CA ASN A 281 0.44 17.75 11.03
C ASN A 281 1.74 17.49 11.81
N GLU A 282 1.79 17.88 13.06
CA GLU A 282 2.91 17.56 13.96
C GLU A 282 3.03 16.05 14.15
N LEU A 283 1.92 15.38 14.49
CA LEU A 283 1.91 13.94 14.77
C LEU A 283 2.39 13.11 13.57
N TRP A 284 1.80 13.32 12.38
CA TRP A 284 2.19 12.52 11.23
C TRP A 284 3.59 12.89 10.70
N THR A 285 4.00 14.15 10.80
CA THR A 285 5.35 14.57 10.36
C THR A 285 6.41 13.88 11.20
N ASN A 286 6.22 13.78 12.51
CA ASN A 286 7.12 13.09 13.41
C ASN A 286 7.15 11.57 13.15
N ALA A 287 5.99 10.95 12.93
CA ALA A 287 5.90 9.50 12.75
C ALA A 287 6.27 9.02 11.33
N LEU A 288 5.83 9.73 10.30
CA LEU A 288 5.88 9.27 8.91
C LEU A 288 6.75 10.15 7.99
N GLY A 289 6.93 11.44 8.30
CA GLY A 289 7.56 12.41 7.41
C GLY A 289 9.00 12.06 7.03
N GLY A 290 9.81 11.57 7.96
CA GLY A 290 11.17 11.11 7.70
C GLY A 290 11.21 9.87 6.80
N LYS A 291 10.29 8.95 7.01
CA LYS A 291 10.13 7.72 6.23
C LYS A 291 9.71 8.01 4.79
N GLN A 292 8.74 8.90 4.60
CA GLN A 292 8.31 9.31 3.26
C GLN A 292 9.45 9.97 2.47
N ARG A 293 10.23 10.85 3.10
CA ARG A 293 11.41 11.46 2.46
C ARG A 293 12.46 10.40 2.08
N THR A 294 12.71 9.45 2.97
CA THR A 294 13.62 8.31 2.70
C THR A 294 13.11 7.46 1.56
N SER A 295 11.83 7.11 1.57
CA SER A 295 11.18 6.31 0.53
C SER A 295 11.19 7.02 -0.83
N LEU A 296 11.04 8.34 -0.86
CA LEU A 296 11.18 9.15 -2.07
C LEU A 296 12.58 9.03 -2.69
N VAL A 297 13.63 9.11 -1.87
CA VAL A 297 15.01 8.95 -2.33
C VAL A 297 15.25 7.51 -2.82
N ASN A 298 14.77 6.52 -2.08
CA ASN A 298 14.88 5.12 -2.48
C ASN A 298 14.18 4.87 -3.82
N ARG A 299 13.00 5.46 -4.02
CA ARG A 299 12.27 5.39 -5.29
C ARG A 299 13.08 6.00 -6.45
N PHE A 300 13.70 7.14 -6.22
CA PHE A 300 14.60 7.76 -7.20
C PHE A 300 15.74 6.82 -7.59
N LEU A 301 16.43 6.25 -6.61
CA LEU A 301 17.55 5.33 -6.84
C LEU A 301 17.10 4.05 -7.56
N TYR A 302 15.95 3.51 -7.19
CA TYR A 302 15.34 2.34 -7.81
C TYR A 302 15.13 2.55 -9.32
N GLU A 303 14.58 3.70 -9.70
CA GLU A 303 14.31 4.01 -11.09
C GLU A 303 15.55 4.44 -11.87
N ALA A 304 16.42 5.24 -11.27
CA ALA A 304 17.66 5.69 -11.89
C ALA A 304 18.63 4.54 -12.16
N GLY A 305 18.62 3.52 -11.31
CA GLY A 305 19.45 2.31 -11.45
C GLY A 305 19.01 1.41 -12.61
N GLY A 306 17.77 1.51 -13.07
CA GLY A 306 17.22 0.68 -14.13
C GLY A 306 17.43 -0.82 -13.88
N ASN A 307 17.40 -1.63 -14.92
CA ASN A 307 17.55 -3.09 -14.81
C ASN A 307 18.93 -3.54 -14.26
N VAL A 308 19.97 -2.74 -14.45
CA VAL A 308 21.30 -3.04 -13.89
C VAL A 308 21.27 -2.86 -12.37
N GLY A 309 20.73 -1.75 -11.89
CA GLY A 309 20.56 -1.49 -10.46
C GLY A 309 19.67 -2.54 -9.79
N LEU A 310 18.57 -2.94 -10.43
CA LEU A 310 17.70 -4.01 -9.95
C LEU A 310 18.43 -5.35 -9.83
N SER A 311 19.25 -5.72 -10.81
CA SER A 311 20.07 -6.93 -10.73
C SER A 311 21.10 -6.87 -9.61
N MET A 312 21.67 -5.69 -9.36
CA MET A 312 22.57 -5.49 -8.22
C MET A 312 21.82 -5.63 -6.89
N PHE A 313 20.62 -5.03 -6.77
CA PHE A 313 19.75 -5.15 -5.60
C PHE A 313 19.44 -6.62 -5.31
N VAL A 314 18.95 -7.38 -6.30
CA VAL A 314 18.62 -8.82 -6.16
C VAL A 314 19.86 -9.63 -5.76
N LYS A 315 21.02 -9.33 -6.36
CA LYS A 315 22.29 -10.01 -6.03
C LYS A 315 22.74 -9.71 -4.60
N GLN A 316 22.65 -8.46 -4.16
CA GLN A 316 23.02 -8.06 -2.80
C GLN A 316 22.05 -8.60 -1.75
N ALA A 317 20.74 -8.55 -2.02
CA ALA A 317 19.73 -9.14 -1.18
C ALA A 317 19.96 -10.64 -0.93
N ALA A 318 20.30 -11.40 -1.99
CA ALA A 318 20.60 -12.82 -1.87
C ALA A 318 21.94 -13.15 -1.16
N ARG A 319 22.88 -12.21 -1.15
CA ARG A 319 24.16 -12.35 -0.45
C ARG A 319 24.12 -11.87 1.00
N ALA A 320 23.10 -11.11 1.35
CA ALA A 320 22.93 -10.63 2.71
C ALA A 320 22.75 -11.81 3.67
N LYS A 321 23.48 -11.78 4.79
CA LYS A 321 23.31 -12.79 5.85
C LYS A 321 21.91 -12.82 6.41
N ASP A 322 21.22 -11.66 6.36
CA ASP A 322 19.87 -11.46 6.83
C ASP A 322 19.19 -10.40 5.97
N PHE A 323 18.15 -10.80 5.25
CA PHE A 323 17.43 -9.90 4.35
C PHE A 323 16.65 -8.81 5.11
N TYR A 324 16.11 -9.10 6.29
CA TYR A 324 15.45 -8.08 7.12
C TYR A 324 16.39 -6.90 7.38
N ARG A 325 17.61 -7.18 7.84
CA ARG A 325 18.62 -6.13 8.11
C ARG A 325 19.03 -5.39 6.84
N TYR A 326 19.18 -6.11 5.73
CA TYR A 326 19.49 -5.49 4.44
C TYR A 326 18.39 -4.51 4.01
N LEU A 327 17.12 -4.93 4.09
CA LEU A 327 15.98 -4.12 3.73
C LEU A 327 15.77 -2.95 4.71
N SER A 328 15.97 -3.16 6.01
CA SER A 328 15.95 -2.08 7.01
C SER A 328 17.00 -1.00 6.73
N GLY A 329 18.18 -1.38 6.21
CA GLY A 329 19.19 -0.42 5.74
C GLY A 329 18.69 0.47 4.60
N TRP A 330 17.86 -0.05 3.69
CA TRP A 330 17.20 0.75 2.66
C TRP A 330 16.18 1.73 3.27
N HIS A 331 15.43 1.33 4.27
CA HIS A 331 14.45 2.18 4.94
C HIS A 331 15.08 3.11 5.99
N ALA A 332 16.35 2.93 6.35
CA ALA A 332 17.03 3.78 7.33
C ALA A 332 17.05 5.25 6.90
N GLN A 333 16.67 6.12 7.83
CA GLN A 333 16.69 7.57 7.67
C GLN A 333 18.13 8.08 7.88
N THR A 334 18.91 8.12 6.81
CA THR A 334 20.31 8.56 6.85
C THR A 334 20.43 10.05 6.50
N TRP A 335 21.48 10.70 7.00
CA TRP A 335 21.73 12.13 6.76
C TRP A 335 21.84 12.48 5.27
N TRP A 336 22.47 11.62 4.46
CA TRP A 336 22.61 11.86 3.04
C TRP A 336 21.27 11.75 2.27
N LYS A 337 20.37 10.85 2.69
CA LYS A 337 19.02 10.79 2.13
C LYS A 337 18.22 12.04 2.49
N ALA A 338 18.38 12.53 3.73
CA ALA A 338 17.75 13.79 4.14
C ALA A 338 18.21 14.98 3.28
N LEU A 339 19.50 15.04 2.93
CA LEU A 339 20.05 16.07 2.02
C LEU A 339 19.58 15.90 0.58
N LEU A 340 19.44 14.67 0.09
CA LEU A 340 18.99 14.38 -1.27
C LEU A 340 17.48 14.58 -1.47
N ALA A 341 16.66 14.38 -0.44
CA ALA A 341 15.21 14.41 -0.55
C ALA A 341 14.67 15.71 -1.19
N PRO A 342 15.10 16.93 -0.80
CA PRO A 342 14.63 18.17 -1.44
C PRO A 342 15.03 18.26 -2.93
N VAL A 343 16.22 17.77 -3.28
CA VAL A 343 16.71 17.75 -4.67
C VAL A 343 15.87 16.78 -5.49
N VAL A 344 15.67 15.57 -5.00
CA VAL A 344 14.83 14.56 -5.65
C VAL A 344 13.41 15.08 -5.83
N GLN A 345 12.82 15.66 -4.79
CA GLN A 345 11.50 16.25 -4.83
C GLN A 345 11.38 17.32 -5.92
N ARG A 346 12.41 18.20 -6.04
CA ARG A 346 12.46 19.24 -7.06
C ARG A 346 12.60 18.67 -8.47
N VAL A 347 13.50 17.70 -8.67
CA VAL A 347 13.74 17.05 -9.97
C VAL A 347 12.48 16.32 -10.45
N TRP A 348 11.79 15.60 -9.56
CA TRP A 348 10.58 14.86 -9.91
C TRP A 348 9.39 15.79 -10.14
N ARG A 349 9.27 16.86 -9.39
CA ARG A 349 8.24 17.89 -9.57
C ARG A 349 8.22 18.48 -10.98
N HIS A 350 9.35 18.52 -11.67
CA HIS A 350 9.50 19.16 -12.99
C HIS A 350 9.57 18.21 -14.17
N ARG A 351 9.60 16.89 -13.95
CA ARG A 351 9.78 15.90 -15.04
C ARG A 351 8.55 15.65 -15.90
N GLY A 352 7.37 16.04 -15.49
CA GLY A 352 6.15 15.92 -16.27
C GLY A 352 5.48 17.28 -16.46
N ARG A 353 4.97 17.56 -17.64
CA ARG A 353 3.94 18.58 -17.84
C ARG A 353 2.63 18.04 -17.25
N CYS A 354 2.63 17.83 -15.95
CA CYS A 354 1.45 17.40 -15.22
C CYS A 354 0.51 18.60 -15.10
N GLN A 355 -0.73 18.45 -15.54
CA GLN A 355 -1.79 19.46 -15.34
C GLN A 355 -2.39 19.40 -13.93
N HIS A 356 -1.96 18.46 -13.08
CA HIS A 356 -2.39 18.42 -11.70
C HIS A 356 -1.86 19.60 -10.91
N LYS A 357 -2.69 20.12 -10.00
CA LYS A 357 -2.34 21.26 -9.14
C LYS A 357 -1.04 21.01 -8.37
N PRO A 358 -0.32 22.11 -7.98
CA PRO A 358 1.09 22.09 -7.56
C PRO A 358 1.41 21.41 -6.23
N ASP A 359 0.50 20.59 -5.68
CA ASP A 359 0.84 19.70 -4.57
C ASP A 359 1.88 18.69 -5.08
N ALA A 360 3.00 18.60 -4.38
CA ALA A 360 4.12 17.77 -4.77
C ALA A 360 3.69 16.30 -4.88
N HIS A 361 3.41 15.82 -6.08
CA HIS A 361 3.13 14.43 -6.37
C HIS A 361 4.12 13.88 -7.41
N TRP A 362 4.24 12.57 -7.39
CA TRP A 362 5.05 11.83 -8.33
C TRP A 362 4.26 11.61 -9.63
N CYS A 363 4.37 12.50 -10.58
CA CYS A 363 3.68 12.35 -11.83
C CYS A 363 4.66 12.09 -12.97
N ARG A 364 4.58 10.93 -13.59
CA ARG A 364 5.32 10.54 -14.79
C ARG A 364 4.47 10.41 -16.02
N SER A 365 3.16 10.36 -15.87
CA SER A 365 2.25 10.23 -16.99
C SER A 365 2.28 11.51 -17.83
N ARG A 366 2.69 11.40 -19.08
CA ARG A 366 2.47 12.43 -20.10
C ARG A 366 1.03 12.42 -20.62
N ASP A 367 0.26 11.40 -20.23
CA ASP A 367 -1.09 11.13 -20.70
C ASP A 367 -2.11 11.66 -19.72
N THR A 368 -2.49 12.91 -19.87
CA THR A 368 -3.47 13.63 -19.06
C THR A 368 -4.92 13.23 -19.32
N GLU A 369 -5.18 12.36 -20.28
CA GLU A 369 -6.52 11.89 -20.68
C GLU A 369 -6.77 10.40 -20.40
N MET A 370 -6.18 9.86 -19.35
CA MET A 370 -6.49 8.48 -19.01
C MET A 370 -7.94 8.38 -18.48
N LYS A 371 -8.79 7.73 -19.25
CA LYS A 371 -9.96 7.03 -18.68
C LYS A 371 -9.40 5.85 -17.88
N VAL A 372 -9.16 6.10 -16.61
CA VAL A 372 -8.80 5.03 -15.67
C VAL A 372 -10.01 4.10 -15.59
N PRO A 373 -9.84 2.77 -15.72
CA PRO A 373 -10.96 1.87 -15.49
C PRO A 373 -11.58 2.14 -14.12
N PRO A 374 -12.91 2.12 -14.00
CA PRO A 374 -13.54 2.38 -12.71
C PRO A 374 -13.02 1.35 -11.69
N LEU A 375 -12.54 1.86 -10.54
CA LEU A 375 -12.16 1.02 -9.41
C LEU A 375 -13.35 0.14 -9.02
N GLY A 376 -13.21 -1.17 -9.13
CA GLY A 376 -14.15 -2.12 -8.55
C GLY A 376 -15.19 -2.75 -9.47
N GLU A 377 -15.01 -2.76 -10.77
CA GLU A 377 -15.71 -3.74 -11.61
C GLU A 377 -14.88 -5.03 -11.64
N VAL A 378 -15.23 -5.95 -10.77
CA VAL A 378 -14.79 -7.35 -10.86
C VAL A 378 -15.53 -7.93 -12.04
N THR A 379 -14.87 -8.05 -13.20
CA THR A 379 -15.38 -8.88 -14.28
C THR A 379 -15.30 -10.33 -13.82
N ARG A 380 -16.49 -10.97 -13.81
CA ARG A 380 -16.64 -12.41 -13.54
C ARG A 380 -16.15 -13.21 -14.74
#